data_4192d8442c788a9d00755f4f1d0737c4
#
_entry.id   4192d8442c788a9d00755f4f1d0737c4
#
_cell.length_a   1.000
_cell.length_b   1.000
_cell.length_c   1.000
_cell.angle_alpha   90.00
_cell.angle_beta   90.00
_cell.angle_gamma   90.00
#
_symmetry.space_group_name_H-M   'P 1'
#
loop_
_entity.id
_entity.type
_entity.pdbx_description
1 polymer ?
#
loop_
_entity_poly.entity_id
_entity_poly.type
_entity_poly.pdbx_seq_one_letter_code
_entity_poly.pdbx_strand_id
1 'polypeptide(L)'
;MRKEIFRGAGVAIITPFTETGVNYNELGRIIEDQIAGGTDAIVITGTTGESATMTDAEHREAIRYTVEKVGGRIPVVAGTGSNETSYAIELSQYAEKVGADALLLVTPYYNKCTQNGLVAHYTKIADSVGIPAILYNVPSRTGVGIKTETYAKLSQHPRIVGVKEASGDLTAILRLRAATGDDFAVYSGNDDQIVPILSLGGSGVISVLSNVAPRAAHDICQHYFDADVRTAAKMQIDYADLIDALFCEVNPIPVKTAMRRLGYDAGPLRMPLSEMEPVHAAQLDAALRKHGLLK
;
A
#
# COMPACT_ATOMS: atom_id res chain seq x y z
N MET A 1 -9.65 21.01 9.40
CA MET A 1 -9.16 20.19 8.25
C MET A 1 -8.29 19.08 8.80
N ARG A 2 -8.61 17.84 8.47
CA ARG A 2 -7.73 16.69 8.76
C ARG A 2 -6.48 16.81 7.91
N LYS A 3 -5.32 16.50 8.47
CA LYS A 3 -4.08 16.56 7.70
C LYS A 3 -3.99 15.29 6.85
N GLU A 4 -3.98 15.44 5.54
CA GLU A 4 -3.62 14.38 4.60
C GLU A 4 -2.21 13.86 4.93
N ILE A 5 -2.00 12.54 4.94
CA ILE A 5 -0.70 11.95 5.33
C ILE A 5 0.33 12.22 4.24
N PHE A 6 -0.05 11.97 3.00
CA PHE A 6 0.73 12.29 1.80
C PHE A 6 -0.20 12.53 0.62
N ARG A 7 0.33 13.11 -0.43
CA ARG A 7 -0.35 13.28 -1.72
C ARG A 7 0.60 12.80 -2.81
N GLY A 8 0.14 11.87 -3.66
CA GLY A 8 0.99 11.27 -4.69
C GLY A 8 1.06 9.76 -4.61
N ALA A 9 2.24 9.19 -4.84
CA ALA A 9 2.47 7.76 -4.88
C ALA A 9 3.22 7.27 -3.63
N GLY A 10 2.50 6.60 -2.73
CA GLY A 10 3.12 5.82 -1.65
C GLY A 10 3.45 4.41 -2.15
N VAL A 11 4.65 3.90 -1.86
CA VAL A 11 5.01 2.53 -2.22
C VAL A 11 4.51 1.53 -1.18
N ALA A 12 3.76 0.50 -1.60
CA ALA A 12 3.60 -0.72 -0.81
C ALA A 12 4.89 -1.54 -0.97
N ILE A 13 5.89 -1.23 -0.13
CA ILE A 13 7.25 -1.73 -0.30
C ILE A 13 7.35 -3.24 -0.06
N ILE A 14 8.15 -3.95 -0.86
CA ILE A 14 8.47 -5.36 -0.60
C ILE A 14 9.34 -5.50 0.66
N THR A 15 9.31 -6.68 1.27
CA THR A 15 10.27 -7.04 2.31
C THR A 15 11.26 -8.05 1.75
N PRO A 16 12.54 -7.71 1.64
CA PRO A 16 13.57 -8.67 1.27
C PRO A 16 13.84 -9.63 2.44
N PHE A 17 13.85 -10.94 2.17
CA PHE A 17 14.12 -11.97 3.17
C PHE A 17 15.42 -12.70 2.90
N THR A 18 16.04 -13.17 3.97
CA THR A 18 17.07 -14.22 3.97
C THR A 18 16.44 -15.54 4.43
N GLU A 19 17.24 -16.61 4.50
CA GLU A 19 16.80 -17.87 5.11
C GLU A 19 16.43 -17.73 6.59
N THR A 20 16.97 -16.74 7.30
CA THR A 20 16.85 -16.58 8.74
C THR A 20 16.02 -15.39 9.19
N GLY A 21 15.58 -14.51 8.25
CA GLY A 21 14.80 -13.33 8.64
C GLY A 21 14.75 -12.26 7.56
N VAL A 22 14.54 -11.01 7.97
CA VAL A 22 14.50 -9.85 7.07
C VAL A 22 15.92 -9.40 6.71
N ASN A 23 16.18 -9.14 5.43
CA ASN A 23 17.43 -8.53 4.95
C ASN A 23 17.34 -6.99 5.10
N TYR A 24 17.68 -6.49 6.28
CA TYR A 24 17.59 -5.04 6.57
C TYR A 24 18.55 -4.19 5.73
N ASN A 25 19.72 -4.71 5.34
CA ASN A 25 20.64 -3.98 4.46
C ASN A 25 20.00 -3.71 3.11
N GLU A 26 19.37 -4.73 2.53
CA GLU A 26 18.70 -4.59 1.24
C GLU A 26 17.39 -3.78 1.36
N LEU A 27 16.62 -3.95 2.44
CA LEU A 27 15.47 -3.10 2.71
C LEU A 27 15.88 -1.62 2.77
N GLY A 28 17.00 -1.34 3.45
CA GLY A 28 17.55 0.01 3.51
C GLY A 28 17.98 0.58 2.16
N ARG A 29 18.55 -0.25 1.28
CA ARG A 29 18.88 0.13 -0.10
C ARG A 29 17.61 0.44 -0.90
N ILE A 30 16.60 -0.42 -0.84
CA ILE A 30 15.32 -0.22 -1.53
C ILE A 30 14.65 1.08 -1.05
N ILE A 31 14.65 1.37 0.26
CA ILE A 31 14.10 2.62 0.80
C ILE A 31 14.82 3.85 0.21
N GLU A 32 16.16 3.84 0.14
CA GLU A 32 16.90 4.97 -0.45
C GLU A 32 16.55 5.15 -1.94
N ASP A 33 16.47 4.07 -2.70
CA ASP A 33 16.13 4.11 -4.12
C ASP A 33 14.68 4.61 -4.34
N GLN A 34 13.76 4.24 -3.45
CA GLN A 34 12.39 4.77 -3.47
C GLN A 34 12.36 6.28 -3.23
N ILE A 35 13.07 6.77 -2.23
CA ILE A 35 13.14 8.20 -1.92
C ILE A 35 13.80 8.97 -3.08
N ALA A 36 14.91 8.45 -3.61
CA ALA A 36 15.59 9.04 -4.76
C ALA A 36 14.71 9.01 -6.04
N GLY A 37 13.88 7.99 -6.17
CA GLY A 37 12.88 7.86 -7.23
C GLY A 37 11.68 8.81 -7.11
N GLY A 38 11.53 9.53 -6.00
CA GLY A 38 10.45 10.51 -5.79
C GLY A 38 9.17 9.92 -5.19
N THR A 39 9.26 8.74 -4.57
CA THR A 39 8.13 8.17 -3.81
C THR A 39 7.70 9.13 -2.69
N ASP A 40 6.38 9.33 -2.54
CA ASP A 40 5.81 10.33 -1.62
C ASP A 40 5.56 9.76 -0.20
N ALA A 41 5.53 8.44 -0.03
CA ALA A 41 5.43 7.76 1.27
C ALA A 41 5.90 6.31 1.19
N ILE A 42 6.42 5.76 2.29
CA ILE A 42 6.71 4.33 2.43
C ILE A 42 5.59 3.67 3.22
N VAL A 43 4.95 2.66 2.63
CA VAL A 43 3.97 1.79 3.32
C VAL A 43 4.64 0.45 3.62
N ILE A 44 5.12 0.31 4.85
CA ILE A 44 5.84 -0.88 5.32
C ILE A 44 4.89 -1.94 5.88
N THR A 45 5.24 -3.20 5.78
CA THR A 45 4.49 -4.34 6.33
C THR A 45 3.04 -4.42 5.88
N GLY A 46 2.76 -3.95 4.64
CA GLY A 46 1.51 -4.24 3.95
C GLY A 46 1.49 -5.66 3.37
N THR A 47 0.46 -5.97 2.57
CA THR A 47 0.34 -7.25 1.86
C THR A 47 1.56 -7.53 0.97
N THR A 48 2.02 -6.54 0.23
CA THR A 48 3.20 -6.62 -0.64
C THR A 48 4.49 -6.89 0.14
N GLY A 49 4.55 -6.44 1.39
CA GLY A 49 5.65 -6.71 2.32
C GLY A 49 5.57 -8.06 3.01
N GLU A 50 4.64 -8.95 2.64
CA GLU A 50 4.46 -10.30 3.19
C GLU A 50 4.29 -10.34 4.72
N SER A 51 3.63 -9.33 5.31
CA SER A 51 3.45 -9.23 6.76
C SER A 51 2.75 -10.45 7.38
N ALA A 52 1.89 -11.15 6.63
CA ALA A 52 1.18 -12.33 7.11
C ALA A 52 2.09 -13.52 7.47
N THR A 53 3.31 -13.55 6.96
CA THR A 53 4.30 -14.61 7.21
C THR A 53 5.47 -14.15 8.09
N MET A 54 5.41 -12.92 8.59
CA MET A 54 6.37 -12.41 9.56
C MET A 54 6.04 -12.90 10.97
N THR A 55 7.06 -13.19 11.76
CA THR A 55 6.91 -13.27 13.20
C THR A 55 6.59 -11.88 13.78
N ASP A 56 6.00 -11.80 14.97
CA ASP A 56 5.74 -10.51 15.63
C ASP A 56 7.04 -9.68 15.79
N ALA A 57 8.14 -10.32 16.10
CA ALA A 57 9.44 -9.66 16.22
C ALA A 57 9.92 -9.07 14.89
N GLU A 58 9.81 -9.80 13.78
CA GLU A 58 10.18 -9.30 12.44
C GLU A 58 9.28 -8.16 12.02
N HIS A 59 7.97 -8.27 12.28
CA HIS A 59 7.00 -7.23 11.91
C HIS A 59 7.32 -5.91 12.62
N ARG A 60 7.51 -5.97 13.94
CA ARG A 60 7.90 -4.80 14.75
C ARG A 60 9.23 -4.22 14.31
N GLU A 61 10.22 -5.06 14.12
CA GLU A 61 11.56 -4.60 13.73
C GLU A 61 11.57 -3.99 12.32
N ALA A 62 10.80 -4.52 11.36
CA ALA A 62 10.67 -3.93 10.03
C ALA A 62 10.06 -2.52 10.07
N ILE A 63 9.05 -2.31 10.93
CA ILE A 63 8.47 -0.97 11.14
C ILE A 63 9.52 -0.01 11.74
N ARG A 64 10.17 -0.41 12.85
CA ARG A 64 11.18 0.39 13.53
C ARG A 64 12.33 0.78 12.59
N TYR A 65 12.90 -0.22 11.91
CA TYR A 65 13.99 -0.01 10.96
C TYR A 65 13.62 0.96 9.83
N THR A 66 12.40 0.80 9.27
CA THR A 66 11.94 1.69 8.19
C THR A 66 11.79 3.13 8.68
N VAL A 67 11.21 3.36 9.85
CA VAL A 67 11.09 4.70 10.43
C VAL A 67 12.46 5.34 10.62
N GLU A 68 13.40 4.61 11.23
CA GLU A 68 14.77 5.10 11.44
C GLU A 68 15.49 5.37 10.11
N LYS A 69 15.35 4.45 9.14
CA LYS A 69 16.02 4.56 7.85
C LYS A 69 15.48 5.71 7.00
N VAL A 70 14.17 5.94 7.02
CA VAL A 70 13.56 7.09 6.33
C VAL A 70 13.93 8.40 7.01
N GLY A 71 14.02 8.43 8.34
CA GLY A 71 14.53 9.59 9.10
C GLY A 71 13.72 10.86 8.88
N GLY A 72 12.41 10.77 8.72
CA GLY A 72 11.50 11.91 8.56
C GLY A 72 11.54 12.59 7.18
N ARG A 73 12.24 12.02 6.19
CA ARG A 73 12.32 12.59 4.82
C ARG A 73 11.00 12.53 4.07
N ILE A 74 10.25 11.47 4.25
CA ILE A 74 8.89 11.26 3.74
C ILE A 74 8.08 10.48 4.79
N PRO A 75 6.72 10.50 4.73
CA PRO A 75 5.91 9.75 5.67
C PRO A 75 6.13 8.23 5.63
N VAL A 76 6.10 7.60 6.80
CA VAL A 76 6.08 6.13 6.97
C VAL A 76 4.72 5.71 7.48
N VAL A 77 4.01 4.89 6.69
CA VAL A 77 2.72 4.31 7.03
C VAL A 77 2.92 2.84 7.42
N ALA A 78 2.64 2.48 8.66
CA ALA A 78 2.83 1.12 9.15
C ALA A 78 1.58 0.26 8.95
N GLY A 79 1.71 -0.88 8.28
CA GLY A 79 0.66 -1.89 8.17
C GLY A 79 0.52 -2.66 9.48
N THR A 80 -0.48 -2.30 10.28
CA THR A 80 -0.73 -2.89 11.62
C THR A 80 -2.09 -3.57 11.73
N GLY A 81 -2.89 -3.55 10.65
CA GLY A 81 -4.20 -4.21 10.63
C GLY A 81 -4.09 -5.72 10.83
N SER A 82 -5.03 -6.28 11.58
CA SER A 82 -5.15 -7.71 11.87
C SER A 82 -6.63 -8.12 11.92
N ASN A 83 -6.89 -9.41 11.79
CA ASN A 83 -8.21 -9.99 12.04
C ASN A 83 -8.47 -10.25 13.55
N GLU A 84 -7.51 -9.90 14.41
CA GLU A 84 -7.61 -9.92 15.86
C GLU A 84 -7.38 -8.48 16.38
N THR A 85 -8.40 -7.95 17.09
CA THR A 85 -8.44 -6.53 17.45
C THR A 85 -7.38 -6.16 18.47
N SER A 86 -7.10 -7.01 19.46
CA SER A 86 -6.13 -6.71 20.51
C SER A 86 -4.71 -6.67 19.94
N TYR A 87 -4.38 -7.62 19.06
CA TYR A 87 -3.09 -7.62 18.37
C TYR A 87 -2.91 -6.39 17.46
N ALA A 88 -3.96 -6.00 16.73
CA ALA A 88 -3.92 -4.78 15.92
C ALA A 88 -3.67 -3.53 16.79
N ILE A 89 -4.24 -3.46 18.00
CA ILE A 89 -4.00 -2.39 18.97
C ILE A 89 -2.54 -2.39 19.43
N GLU A 90 -2.03 -3.53 19.90
CA GLU A 90 -0.66 -3.66 20.40
C GLU A 90 0.37 -3.26 19.33
N LEU A 91 0.18 -3.73 18.10
CA LEU A 91 1.07 -3.42 16.99
C LEU A 91 0.96 -1.95 16.57
N SER A 92 -0.24 -1.37 16.61
CA SER A 92 -0.47 0.05 16.30
C SER A 92 0.18 0.97 17.35
N GLN A 93 0.06 0.63 18.63
CA GLN A 93 0.75 1.34 19.72
C GLN A 93 2.27 1.25 19.60
N TYR A 94 2.77 0.08 19.18
CA TYR A 94 4.20 -0.07 18.91
C TYR A 94 4.66 0.79 17.74
N ALA A 95 3.90 0.82 16.63
CA ALA A 95 4.22 1.65 15.47
C ALA A 95 4.26 3.15 15.84
N GLU A 96 3.29 3.63 16.61
CA GLU A 96 3.31 4.99 17.14
C GLU A 96 4.54 5.25 18.01
N LYS A 97 4.85 4.34 18.94
CA LYS A 97 5.99 4.46 19.86
C LYS A 97 7.32 4.59 19.12
N VAL A 98 7.48 3.91 17.98
CA VAL A 98 8.73 3.98 17.19
C VAL A 98 8.73 5.10 16.17
N GLY A 99 7.65 5.90 16.07
CA GLY A 99 7.60 7.13 15.28
C GLY A 99 7.04 6.96 13.86
N ALA A 100 6.19 5.96 13.61
CA ALA A 100 5.43 5.90 12.37
C ALA A 100 4.48 7.10 12.26
N ASP A 101 4.29 7.65 11.05
CA ASP A 101 3.45 8.83 10.81
C ASP A 101 1.97 8.48 10.73
N ALA A 102 1.64 7.26 10.31
CA ALA A 102 0.27 6.77 10.19
C ALA A 102 0.21 5.24 10.21
N LEU A 103 -1.01 4.72 10.34
CA LEU A 103 -1.32 3.29 10.28
C LEU A 103 -2.05 2.93 8.99
N LEU A 104 -1.82 1.73 8.46
CA LEU A 104 -2.65 1.09 7.44
C LEU A 104 -3.37 -0.10 8.06
N LEU A 105 -4.72 -0.03 8.12
CA LEU A 105 -5.56 -1.00 8.80
C LEU A 105 -6.41 -1.78 7.80
N VAL A 106 -5.98 -2.99 7.44
CA VAL A 106 -6.76 -3.89 6.57
C VAL A 106 -8.05 -4.35 7.25
N THR A 107 -9.12 -4.57 6.48
CA THR A 107 -10.35 -5.19 7.01
C THR A 107 -10.03 -6.56 7.60
N PRO A 108 -10.67 -6.96 8.74
CA PRO A 108 -10.51 -8.29 9.30
C PRO A 108 -10.80 -9.37 8.25
N TYR A 109 -9.83 -10.23 8.01
CA TYR A 109 -9.86 -11.31 7.03
C TYR A 109 -10.15 -12.65 7.71
N TYR A 110 -10.63 -13.63 6.95
CA TYR A 110 -10.93 -14.99 7.37
C TYR A 110 -12.12 -15.10 8.34
N ASN A 111 -12.01 -14.63 9.60
CA ASN A 111 -13.08 -14.66 10.60
C ASN A 111 -14.23 -13.67 10.28
N LYS A 112 -14.05 -12.76 9.33
CA LYS A 112 -15.02 -11.78 8.84
C LYS A 112 -15.82 -11.11 9.98
N CYS A 113 -16.38 -9.96 9.71
CA CYS A 113 -17.26 -9.31 10.68
C CYS A 113 -18.40 -8.59 9.97
N THR A 114 -19.41 -8.18 10.74
CA THR A 114 -20.50 -7.33 10.26
C THR A 114 -19.99 -5.88 10.10
N GLN A 115 -20.78 -5.03 9.43
CA GLN A 115 -20.45 -3.61 9.29
C GLN A 115 -20.35 -2.89 10.66
N ASN A 116 -21.21 -3.25 11.61
CA ASN A 116 -21.10 -2.75 12.99
C ASN A 116 -19.83 -3.25 13.68
N GLY A 117 -19.40 -4.49 13.39
CA GLY A 117 -18.13 -5.03 13.85
C GLY A 117 -16.94 -4.26 13.28
N LEU A 118 -16.97 -3.87 11.98
CA LEU A 118 -15.94 -2.99 11.39
C LEU A 118 -15.87 -1.64 12.10
N VAL A 119 -17.01 -1.01 12.36
CA VAL A 119 -17.04 0.27 13.10
C VAL A 119 -16.41 0.11 14.49
N ALA A 120 -16.81 -0.92 15.24
CA ALA A 120 -16.28 -1.15 16.58
C ALA A 120 -14.76 -1.48 16.55
N HIS A 121 -14.33 -2.33 15.63
CA HIS A 121 -12.93 -2.71 15.46
C HIS A 121 -12.03 -1.50 15.18
N TYR A 122 -12.34 -0.74 14.13
CA TYR A 122 -11.53 0.40 13.73
C TYR A 122 -11.56 1.56 14.73
N THR A 123 -12.72 1.83 15.32
CA THR A 123 -12.82 2.86 16.38
C THR A 123 -11.94 2.48 17.57
N LYS A 124 -11.98 1.22 18.00
CA LYS A 124 -11.19 0.76 19.15
C LYS A 124 -9.69 0.84 18.89
N ILE A 125 -9.24 0.52 17.67
CA ILE A 125 -7.82 0.67 17.28
C ILE A 125 -7.46 2.16 17.23
N ALA A 126 -8.24 2.98 16.56
CA ALA A 126 -7.97 4.40 16.41
C ALA A 126 -7.99 5.15 17.76
N ASP A 127 -8.82 4.73 18.72
CA ASP A 127 -8.86 5.30 20.08
C ASP A 127 -7.62 4.94 20.90
N SER A 128 -6.92 3.86 20.58
CA SER A 128 -5.76 3.37 21.33
C SER A 128 -4.45 4.08 21.00
N VAL A 129 -4.42 4.95 19.98
CA VAL A 129 -3.23 5.64 19.46
C VAL A 129 -3.51 7.12 19.23
N GLY A 130 -2.46 7.94 19.14
CA GLY A 130 -2.54 9.37 18.80
C GLY A 130 -2.33 9.66 17.30
N ILE A 131 -1.72 8.72 16.55
CA ILE A 131 -1.43 8.89 15.12
C ILE A 131 -2.63 8.52 14.24
N PRO A 132 -2.72 9.09 13.01
CA PRO A 132 -3.83 8.82 12.09
C PRO A 132 -3.78 7.42 11.49
N ALA A 133 -4.96 6.94 11.08
CA ALA A 133 -5.13 5.64 10.44
C ALA A 133 -5.80 5.78 9.06
N ILE A 134 -5.27 5.04 8.10
CA ILE A 134 -5.83 4.79 6.77
C ILE A 134 -6.45 3.40 6.79
N LEU A 135 -7.74 3.30 6.49
CA LEU A 135 -8.41 2.01 6.32
C LEU A 135 -7.89 1.32 5.05
N TYR A 136 -7.92 0.00 5.00
CA TYR A 136 -7.60 -0.72 3.78
C TYR A 136 -8.72 -1.70 3.42
N ASN A 137 -9.40 -1.39 2.31
CA ASN A 137 -10.50 -2.19 1.78
C ASN A 137 -10.04 -3.00 0.58
N VAL A 138 -9.97 -4.32 0.74
CA VAL A 138 -9.55 -5.28 -0.30
C VAL A 138 -10.39 -6.55 -0.23
N PRO A 139 -11.68 -6.48 -0.60
CA PRO A 139 -12.62 -7.58 -0.41
C PRO A 139 -12.25 -8.87 -1.14
N SER A 140 -11.49 -8.78 -2.25
CA SER A 140 -10.96 -9.95 -2.97
C SER A 140 -10.01 -10.82 -2.12
N ARG A 141 -9.34 -10.23 -1.12
CA ARG A 141 -8.44 -10.94 -0.19
C ARG A 141 -9.08 -11.25 1.14
N THR A 142 -9.90 -10.34 1.67
CA THR A 142 -10.42 -10.45 3.04
C THR A 142 -11.79 -11.12 3.11
N GLY A 143 -12.53 -11.12 1.99
CA GLY A 143 -13.91 -11.63 1.94
C GLY A 143 -14.91 -10.73 2.66
N VAL A 144 -14.50 -9.52 3.06
CA VAL A 144 -15.38 -8.49 3.63
C VAL A 144 -15.03 -7.12 3.04
N GLY A 145 -16.06 -6.40 2.58
CA GLY A 145 -15.94 -5.02 2.08
C GLY A 145 -16.56 -4.01 3.04
N ILE A 146 -16.03 -2.80 3.06
CA ILE A 146 -16.57 -1.68 3.81
C ILE A 146 -17.67 -1.03 2.97
N LYS A 147 -18.89 -0.93 3.51
CA LYS A 147 -20.02 -0.29 2.84
C LYS A 147 -19.99 1.23 3.00
N THR A 148 -20.66 1.94 2.11
CA THR A 148 -20.74 3.41 2.09
C THR A 148 -21.17 3.99 3.44
N GLU A 149 -22.18 3.41 4.09
CA GLU A 149 -22.69 3.87 5.39
C GLU A 149 -21.68 3.65 6.52
N THR A 150 -20.82 2.63 6.38
CA THR A 150 -19.74 2.34 7.33
C THR A 150 -18.60 3.35 7.15
N TYR A 151 -18.24 3.70 5.92
CA TYR A 151 -17.31 4.81 5.66
C TYR A 151 -17.84 6.14 6.22
N ALA A 152 -19.13 6.46 5.99
CA ALA A 152 -19.73 7.67 6.52
C ALA A 152 -19.62 7.77 8.05
N LYS A 153 -19.78 6.65 8.77
CA LYS A 153 -19.59 6.59 10.23
C LYS A 153 -18.12 6.73 10.64
N LEU A 154 -17.24 5.93 10.02
CA LEU A 154 -15.82 5.90 10.36
C LEU A 154 -15.11 7.21 10.02
N SER A 155 -15.51 7.87 8.94
CA SER A 155 -14.98 9.18 8.57
C SER A 155 -15.32 10.30 9.56
N GLN A 156 -16.21 10.09 10.52
CA GLN A 156 -16.44 11.06 11.62
C GLN A 156 -15.37 10.94 12.72
N HIS A 157 -14.65 9.83 12.80
CA HIS A 157 -13.60 9.64 13.78
C HIS A 157 -12.38 10.51 13.46
N PRO A 158 -11.85 11.32 14.41
CA PRO A 158 -10.80 12.31 14.12
C PRO A 158 -9.48 11.70 13.63
N ARG A 159 -9.16 10.46 14.00
CA ARG A 159 -7.93 9.76 13.61
C ARG A 159 -8.11 8.82 12.41
N ILE A 160 -9.33 8.55 11.95
CA ILE A 160 -9.53 7.78 10.70
C ILE A 160 -9.60 8.79 9.56
N VAL A 161 -8.50 8.95 8.84
CA VAL A 161 -8.30 10.08 7.92
C VAL A 161 -8.44 9.73 6.44
N GLY A 162 -8.56 8.45 6.12
CA GLY A 162 -8.68 8.03 4.73
C GLY A 162 -8.81 6.53 4.56
N VAL A 163 -8.77 6.11 3.30
CA VAL A 163 -8.83 4.71 2.89
C VAL A 163 -7.89 4.44 1.71
N LYS A 164 -7.22 3.28 1.74
CA LYS A 164 -6.69 2.60 0.57
C LYS A 164 -7.81 1.73 0.00
N GLU A 165 -8.35 2.13 -1.15
CA GLU A 165 -9.47 1.43 -1.78
C GLU A 165 -8.97 0.52 -2.91
N ALA A 166 -9.16 -0.77 -2.75
CA ALA A 166 -8.69 -1.81 -3.67
C ALA A 166 -9.81 -2.80 -4.06
N SER A 167 -11.07 -2.36 -4.03
CA SER A 167 -12.19 -3.18 -4.52
C SER A 167 -12.24 -3.27 -6.04
N GLY A 168 -11.67 -2.29 -6.75
CA GLY A 168 -11.80 -2.14 -8.21
C GLY A 168 -13.13 -1.54 -8.67
N ASP A 169 -14.05 -1.22 -7.76
CA ASP A 169 -15.38 -0.68 -8.07
C ASP A 169 -15.39 0.86 -7.99
N LEU A 170 -15.21 1.52 -9.14
CA LEU A 170 -15.25 3.00 -9.24
C LEU A 170 -16.61 3.57 -8.82
N THR A 171 -17.71 2.84 -9.00
CA THR A 171 -19.04 3.28 -8.55
C THR A 171 -19.13 3.28 -7.02
N ALA A 172 -18.56 2.27 -6.36
CA ALA A 172 -18.47 2.25 -4.90
C ALA A 172 -17.58 3.42 -4.38
N ILE A 173 -16.48 3.73 -5.08
CA ILE A 173 -15.60 4.85 -4.74
C ILE A 173 -16.31 6.20 -4.88
N LEU A 174 -17.09 6.40 -5.95
CA LEU A 174 -17.91 7.59 -6.12
C LEU A 174 -18.88 7.78 -4.94
N ARG A 175 -19.57 6.70 -4.52
CA ARG A 175 -20.49 6.74 -3.37
C ARG A 175 -19.75 6.99 -2.05
N LEU A 176 -18.56 6.40 -1.88
CA LEU A 176 -17.68 6.65 -0.73
C LEU A 176 -17.34 8.14 -0.65
N ARG A 177 -16.86 8.75 -1.75
CA ARG A 177 -16.53 10.18 -1.80
C ARG A 177 -17.73 11.06 -1.43
N ALA A 178 -18.90 10.77 -2.00
CA ALA A 178 -20.12 11.51 -1.70
C ALA A 178 -20.52 11.42 -0.19
N ALA A 179 -20.19 10.32 0.48
CA ALA A 179 -20.56 10.07 1.88
C ALA A 179 -19.53 10.58 2.89
N THR A 180 -18.26 10.79 2.51
CA THR A 180 -17.17 11.13 3.46
C THR A 180 -16.67 12.56 3.33
N GLY A 181 -16.94 13.25 2.22
CA GLY A 181 -16.47 14.62 1.98
C GLY A 181 -14.98 14.71 1.61
N ASP A 182 -14.50 15.95 1.42
CA ASP A 182 -13.16 16.22 0.87
C ASP A 182 -12.03 16.01 1.86
N ASP A 183 -12.32 16.09 3.15
CA ASP A 183 -11.33 15.91 4.24
C ASP A 183 -10.97 14.44 4.50
N PHE A 184 -11.55 13.47 3.76
CA PHE A 184 -11.27 12.05 3.87
C PHE A 184 -10.46 11.58 2.66
N ALA A 185 -9.19 11.26 2.86
CA ALA A 185 -8.27 10.89 1.80
C ALA A 185 -8.66 9.52 1.17
N VAL A 186 -8.63 9.46 -0.16
CA VAL A 186 -8.86 8.21 -0.90
C VAL A 186 -7.64 7.91 -1.75
N TYR A 187 -6.92 6.85 -1.40
CA TYR A 187 -5.79 6.34 -2.18
C TYR A 187 -6.24 5.14 -3.00
N SER A 188 -5.87 5.10 -4.27
CA SER A 188 -6.00 3.87 -5.05
C SER A 188 -5.16 2.76 -4.42
N GLY A 189 -5.73 1.57 -4.27
CA GLY A 189 -4.98 0.35 -3.95
C GLY A 189 -4.57 -0.44 -5.19
N ASN A 190 -5.02 0.02 -6.38
CA ASN A 190 -4.83 -0.60 -7.68
C ASN A 190 -4.11 0.37 -8.62
N ASP A 191 -2.96 -0.03 -9.17
CA ASP A 191 -2.15 0.83 -10.03
C ASP A 191 -2.84 1.17 -11.36
N ASP A 192 -3.74 0.34 -11.85
CA ASP A 192 -4.57 0.56 -13.05
C ASP A 192 -5.66 1.61 -12.85
N GLN A 193 -5.92 2.05 -11.61
CA GLN A 193 -6.98 3.00 -11.27
C GLN A 193 -6.47 4.31 -10.66
N ILE A 194 -5.20 4.68 -10.85
CA ILE A 194 -4.64 5.93 -10.30
C ILE A 194 -5.42 7.13 -10.82
N VAL A 195 -5.39 7.37 -12.12
CA VAL A 195 -6.06 8.53 -12.75
C VAL A 195 -7.58 8.52 -12.53
N PRO A 196 -8.31 7.41 -12.70
CA PRO A 196 -9.73 7.34 -12.37
C PRO A 196 -10.06 7.77 -10.93
N ILE A 197 -9.29 7.33 -9.95
CA ILE A 197 -9.52 7.71 -8.54
C ILE A 197 -9.14 9.17 -8.28
N LEU A 198 -8.04 9.66 -8.86
CA LEU A 198 -7.70 11.08 -8.81
C LEU A 198 -8.82 11.95 -9.39
N SER A 199 -9.49 11.51 -10.47
CA SER A 199 -10.62 12.25 -11.08
C SER A 199 -11.86 12.32 -10.20
N LEU A 200 -11.98 11.43 -9.21
CA LEU A 200 -13.00 11.47 -8.15
C LEU A 200 -12.52 12.23 -6.89
N GLY A 201 -11.44 12.99 -6.98
CA GLY A 201 -10.88 13.75 -5.87
C GLY A 201 -10.03 12.88 -4.93
N GLY A 202 -9.41 11.82 -5.44
CA GLY A 202 -8.46 11.00 -4.69
C GLY A 202 -7.16 11.73 -4.37
N SER A 203 -6.45 11.25 -3.37
CA SER A 203 -5.19 11.80 -2.85
C SER A 203 -3.95 11.19 -3.51
N GLY A 204 -4.10 10.06 -4.21
CA GLY A 204 -2.98 9.35 -4.83
C GLY A 204 -3.18 7.85 -4.89
N VAL A 205 -2.08 7.12 -4.78
CA VAL A 205 -2.03 5.65 -4.84
C VAL A 205 -1.13 5.08 -3.74
N ILE A 206 -1.46 3.91 -3.23
CA ILE A 206 -0.56 3.04 -2.47
C ILE A 206 -0.21 1.88 -3.39
N SER A 207 0.91 2.00 -4.08
CA SER A 207 1.29 1.38 -5.33
C SER A 207 2.14 0.13 -5.17
N VAL A 208 1.96 -0.84 -6.03
CA VAL A 208 2.90 -1.95 -6.27
C VAL A 208 3.90 -1.58 -7.37
N LEU A 209 3.44 -0.90 -8.43
CA LEU A 209 4.26 -0.39 -9.54
C LEU A 209 5.45 0.45 -9.02
N SER A 210 5.25 1.25 -7.98
CA SER A 210 6.32 2.07 -7.37
C SER A 210 7.56 1.27 -6.95
N ASN A 211 7.44 -0.02 -6.62
CA ASN A 211 8.62 -0.82 -6.28
C ASN A 211 9.64 -0.87 -7.42
N VAL A 212 9.18 -0.97 -8.67
CA VAL A 212 10.01 -1.13 -9.88
C VAL A 212 10.15 0.16 -10.70
N ALA A 213 9.18 1.07 -10.58
CA ALA A 213 9.14 2.32 -11.35
C ALA A 213 8.63 3.49 -10.48
N PRO A 214 9.37 3.85 -9.39
CA PRO A 214 8.91 4.86 -8.44
C PRO A 214 8.62 6.21 -9.10
N ARG A 215 9.51 6.67 -9.99
CA ARG A 215 9.35 7.93 -10.71
C ARG A 215 8.08 7.93 -11.55
N ALA A 216 7.78 6.85 -12.26
CA ALA A 216 6.59 6.78 -13.10
C ALA A 216 5.30 6.86 -12.28
N ALA A 217 5.21 6.13 -11.16
CA ALA A 217 4.04 6.18 -10.28
C ALA A 217 3.85 7.58 -9.65
N HIS A 218 4.94 8.23 -9.24
CA HIS A 218 4.94 9.61 -8.77
C HIS A 218 4.46 10.57 -9.88
N ASP A 219 5.06 10.50 -11.06
CA ASP A 219 4.79 11.43 -12.15
C ASP A 219 3.35 11.32 -12.68
N ILE A 220 2.74 10.11 -12.70
CA ILE A 220 1.30 9.95 -13.01
C ILE A 220 0.45 10.80 -12.07
N CYS A 221 0.71 10.74 -10.76
CA CYS A 221 -0.01 11.55 -9.78
C CYS A 221 0.31 13.03 -9.92
N GLN A 222 1.58 13.39 -10.07
CA GLN A 222 2.02 14.78 -10.12
C GLN A 222 1.48 15.51 -11.35
N HIS A 223 1.55 14.92 -12.56
CA HIS A 223 0.95 15.49 -13.75
C HIS A 223 -0.55 15.74 -13.57
N TYR A 224 -1.26 14.82 -12.91
CA TYR A 224 -2.68 15.04 -12.62
C TYR A 224 -2.89 16.26 -11.71
N PHE A 225 -2.11 16.39 -10.64
CA PHE A 225 -2.21 17.51 -9.70
C PHE A 225 -1.81 18.86 -10.31
N ASP A 226 -0.90 18.84 -11.27
CA ASP A 226 -0.48 20.01 -12.05
C ASP A 226 -1.49 20.37 -13.17
N ALA A 227 -2.68 19.74 -13.17
CA ALA A 227 -3.73 19.89 -14.18
C ALA A 227 -3.36 19.39 -15.60
N ASP A 228 -2.23 18.69 -15.76
CA ASP A 228 -1.86 17.99 -16.99
C ASP A 228 -2.46 16.58 -17.04
N VAL A 229 -3.79 16.53 -16.99
CA VAL A 229 -4.56 15.26 -16.95
C VAL A 229 -4.29 14.40 -18.18
N ARG A 230 -4.00 15.02 -19.34
CA ARG A 230 -3.73 14.29 -20.58
C ARG A 230 -2.43 13.47 -20.47
N THR A 231 -1.36 14.06 -19.96
CA THR A 231 -0.08 13.35 -19.73
C THR A 231 -0.24 12.28 -18.66
N ALA A 232 -0.91 12.58 -17.53
CA ALA A 232 -1.19 11.59 -16.51
C ALA A 232 -1.93 10.36 -17.07
N ALA A 233 -3.00 10.58 -17.84
CA ALA A 233 -3.77 9.51 -18.48
C ALA A 233 -2.94 8.72 -19.50
N LYS A 234 -2.12 9.42 -20.32
CA LYS A 234 -1.22 8.75 -21.25
C LYS A 234 -0.21 7.87 -20.54
N MET A 235 0.43 8.36 -19.49
CA MET A 235 1.39 7.56 -18.69
C MET A 235 0.72 6.35 -18.05
N GLN A 236 -0.48 6.51 -17.47
CA GLN A 236 -1.27 5.39 -16.93
C GLN A 236 -1.48 4.30 -17.99
N ILE A 237 -1.86 4.69 -19.23
CA ILE A 237 -2.08 3.77 -20.36
C ILE A 237 -0.76 3.13 -20.81
N ASP A 238 0.30 3.92 -20.91
CA ASP A 238 1.62 3.44 -21.34
C ASP A 238 2.18 2.36 -20.40
N TYR A 239 1.89 2.44 -19.09
CA TYR A 239 2.32 1.46 -18.08
C TYR A 239 1.33 0.30 -17.85
N ALA A 240 0.21 0.24 -18.58
CA ALA A 240 -0.83 -0.77 -18.34
C ALA A 240 -0.30 -2.20 -18.43
N ASP A 241 0.54 -2.50 -19.43
CA ASP A 241 1.12 -3.84 -19.62
C ASP A 241 2.08 -4.24 -18.49
N LEU A 242 2.84 -3.30 -17.92
CA LEU A 242 3.69 -3.59 -16.76
C LEU A 242 2.83 -3.78 -15.50
N ILE A 243 1.79 -2.99 -15.33
CA ILE A 243 0.83 -3.16 -14.23
C ILE A 243 0.19 -4.53 -14.32
N ASP A 244 -0.32 -4.93 -15.50
CA ASP A 244 -0.89 -6.26 -15.74
C ASP A 244 0.10 -7.38 -15.39
N ALA A 245 1.37 -7.24 -15.82
CA ALA A 245 2.42 -8.21 -15.52
C ALA A 245 2.76 -8.30 -14.02
N LEU A 246 2.65 -7.20 -13.27
CA LEU A 246 2.86 -7.17 -11.81
C LEU A 246 1.69 -7.78 -11.02
N PHE A 247 0.55 -8.03 -11.66
CA PHE A 247 -0.64 -8.63 -11.04
C PHE A 247 -1.13 -9.90 -11.74
N CYS A 248 -0.37 -10.46 -12.70
CA CYS A 248 -0.74 -11.69 -13.41
C CYS A 248 -0.74 -12.93 -12.51
N GLU A 249 -0.08 -12.88 -11.37
CA GLU A 249 -0.18 -13.82 -10.27
C GLU A 249 -0.47 -13.08 -8.94
N VAL A 250 -0.61 -13.84 -7.87
CA VAL A 250 -0.89 -13.25 -6.55
C VAL A 250 0.27 -12.32 -6.14
N ASN A 251 -0.03 -11.03 -5.97
CA ASN A 251 0.92 -10.08 -5.39
C ASN A 251 1.28 -10.52 -3.95
N PRO A 252 2.60 -10.61 -3.58
CA PRO A 252 3.76 -9.97 -4.22
C PRO A 252 4.63 -10.87 -5.12
N ILE A 253 4.16 -12.02 -5.61
CA ILE A 253 4.97 -12.93 -6.42
C ILE A 253 5.62 -12.21 -7.62
N PRO A 254 4.85 -11.49 -8.49
CA PRO A 254 5.46 -10.84 -9.65
C PRO A 254 6.38 -9.68 -9.27
N VAL A 255 5.98 -8.80 -8.35
CA VAL A 255 6.79 -7.63 -7.99
C VAL A 255 8.12 -8.04 -7.33
N LYS A 256 8.12 -9.06 -6.48
CA LYS A 256 9.35 -9.56 -5.86
C LYS A 256 10.27 -10.23 -6.87
N THR A 257 9.68 -10.93 -7.86
CA THR A 257 10.41 -11.47 -9.02
C THR A 257 11.01 -10.33 -9.86
N ALA A 258 10.24 -9.27 -10.14
CA ALA A 258 10.74 -8.08 -10.84
C ALA A 258 11.92 -7.44 -10.10
N MET A 259 11.82 -7.23 -8.79
CA MET A 259 12.89 -6.64 -8.00
C MET A 259 14.18 -7.47 -8.09
N ARG A 260 14.09 -8.82 -8.06
CA ARG A 260 15.26 -9.69 -8.29
C ARG A 260 15.85 -9.50 -9.70
N ARG A 261 15.00 -9.37 -10.74
CA ARG A 261 15.45 -9.07 -12.12
C ARG A 261 16.20 -7.74 -12.23
N LEU A 262 15.80 -6.77 -11.43
CA LEU A 262 16.43 -5.43 -11.36
C LEU A 262 17.71 -5.41 -10.51
N GLY A 263 18.14 -6.54 -9.97
CA GLY A 263 19.39 -6.67 -9.23
C GLY A 263 19.29 -6.35 -7.73
N TYR A 264 18.07 -6.41 -7.18
CA TYR A 264 17.86 -6.36 -5.74
C TYR A 264 17.94 -7.76 -5.13
N ASP A 265 18.59 -7.89 -3.98
CA ASP A 265 18.57 -9.12 -3.17
C ASP A 265 17.25 -9.23 -2.40
N ALA A 266 16.14 -9.32 -3.16
CA ALA A 266 14.81 -9.41 -2.59
C ALA A 266 14.55 -10.72 -1.82
N GLY A 267 15.40 -11.71 -2.00
CA GLY A 267 15.33 -13.01 -1.33
C GLY A 267 14.13 -13.88 -1.76
N PRO A 268 13.88 -14.97 -1.04
CA PRO A 268 12.80 -15.89 -1.34
C PRO A 268 11.42 -15.30 -0.99
N LEU A 269 10.38 -15.82 -1.62
CA LEU A 269 9.01 -15.70 -1.14
C LEU A 269 8.81 -16.66 0.03
N ARG A 270 8.07 -16.26 1.06
CA ARG A 270 7.72 -17.14 2.16
C ARG A 270 6.45 -17.92 1.86
N MET A 271 6.45 -19.23 2.12
CA MET A 271 5.23 -20.04 1.97
C MET A 271 4.07 -19.45 2.76
N PRO A 272 2.81 -19.51 2.22
CA PRO A 272 2.37 -20.35 1.11
C PRO A 272 2.65 -19.79 -0.29
N LEU A 273 3.31 -18.63 -0.42
CA LEU A 273 3.70 -18.11 -1.72
C LEU A 273 4.81 -18.97 -2.33
N SER A 274 4.79 -19.10 -3.64
CA SER A 274 5.75 -19.87 -4.43
C SER A 274 6.47 -18.96 -5.42
N GLU A 275 7.52 -19.50 -6.06
CA GLU A 275 8.13 -18.84 -7.19
C GLU A 275 7.14 -18.66 -8.34
N MET A 276 7.33 -17.58 -9.10
CA MET A 276 6.50 -17.23 -10.25
C MET A 276 6.59 -18.29 -11.36
N GLU A 277 5.47 -18.59 -11.99
CA GLU A 277 5.41 -19.52 -13.11
C GLU A 277 6.27 -19.02 -14.29
N PRO A 278 7.01 -19.90 -14.98
CA PRO A 278 7.94 -19.50 -16.05
C PRO A 278 7.29 -18.70 -17.18
N VAL A 279 6.04 -19.02 -17.54
CA VAL A 279 5.31 -18.30 -18.60
C VAL A 279 5.01 -16.85 -18.17
N HIS A 280 4.62 -16.64 -16.94
CA HIS A 280 4.34 -15.30 -16.40
C HIS A 280 5.65 -14.51 -16.15
N ALA A 281 6.72 -15.19 -15.71
CA ALA A 281 8.04 -14.57 -15.59
C ALA A 281 8.55 -14.04 -16.94
N ALA A 282 8.33 -14.79 -18.05
CA ALA A 282 8.67 -14.31 -19.39
C ALA A 282 7.83 -13.08 -19.81
N GLN A 283 6.55 -13.05 -19.47
CA GLN A 283 5.68 -11.87 -19.69
C GLN A 283 6.18 -10.65 -18.89
N LEU A 284 6.52 -10.84 -17.63
CA LEU A 284 7.08 -9.81 -16.78
C LEU A 284 8.40 -9.25 -17.32
N ASP A 285 9.32 -10.15 -17.72
CA ASP A 285 10.61 -9.77 -18.32
C ASP A 285 10.42 -8.94 -19.61
N ALA A 286 9.44 -9.30 -20.45
CA ALA A 286 9.12 -8.54 -21.65
C ALA A 286 8.58 -7.14 -21.33
N ALA A 287 7.69 -7.01 -20.35
CA ALA A 287 7.17 -5.72 -19.91
C ALA A 287 8.29 -4.85 -19.29
N LEU A 288 9.14 -5.40 -18.44
CA LEU A 288 10.28 -4.68 -17.87
C LEU A 288 11.24 -4.15 -18.95
N ARG A 289 11.55 -4.96 -19.99
CA ARG A 289 12.39 -4.52 -21.13
C ARG A 289 11.73 -3.42 -21.93
N LYS A 290 10.44 -3.53 -22.23
CA LYS A 290 9.69 -2.50 -22.96
C LYS A 290 9.78 -1.13 -22.28
N HIS A 291 9.78 -1.10 -20.95
CA HIS A 291 9.92 0.12 -20.17
C HIS A 291 11.38 0.51 -19.84
N GLY A 292 12.36 -0.18 -20.42
CA GLY A 292 13.79 0.11 -20.22
C GLY A 292 14.31 -0.18 -18.81
N LEU A 293 13.53 -0.90 -18.00
CA LEU A 293 13.89 -1.27 -16.64
C LEU A 293 14.83 -2.49 -16.60
N LEU A 294 14.71 -3.39 -17.59
CA LEU A 294 15.57 -4.56 -17.75
C LEU A 294 16.29 -4.48 -19.11
N LYS A 295 17.59 -4.82 -19.13
CA LYS A 295 18.40 -4.86 -20.35
C LYS A 295 18.14 -6.09 -21.21
#